data_dd0fdc5edf7053dc3e7599b26eb9d2ba
#
_entry.id   dd0fdc5edf7053dc3e7599b26eb9d2ba
#
_cell.length_a   1.000
_cell.length_b   1.000
_cell.length_c   1.000
_cell.angle_alpha   90.00
_cell.angle_beta   90.00
_cell.angle_gamma   90.00
#
_symmetry.space_group_name_H-M   'P 1'
#
loop_
_entity.id
_entity.type
_entity.pdbx_description
1 polymer ?
#
loop_
_entity_poly.entity_id
_entity_poly.type
_entity_poly.pdbx_seq_one_letter_code
_entity_poly.pdbx_strand_id
1 'polypeptide(L)'
;MGDGGFWHNGLLSGVASRLLNGGDGILIVLQNGYTSATGTQDLISTPDQNYRRLANSNSATEDDHTIQKALEGLGVQWVKTVHTYNVGKVKKTLLEAFNSSFKGLKVIVAEGECQLERQRRLRPFRAEKLKMKKRFKRVRFGVDEETCTGDHSCIRLSGCPTLTVKPSSDPLKIDPVAHVTDGCVGCGLCGENAIEATLCPSFWKAEIITNPNKWDLLLNWIRSKVLRLFEEYA
;
A
#
# COMPACT_ATOMS: atom_id res chain seq x y z
N MET A 1 16.29 -3.88 -4.67
CA MET A 1 16.13 -2.90 -5.78
C MET A 1 14.67 -2.78 -6.16
N GLY A 2 14.25 -1.67 -6.79
CA GLY A 2 12.91 -1.56 -7.37
C GLY A 2 12.81 -2.31 -8.70
N ASP A 3 11.56 -2.61 -9.11
CA ASP A 3 11.27 -3.28 -10.39
C ASP A 3 11.77 -2.50 -11.61
N GLY A 4 11.74 -1.17 -11.60
CA GLY A 4 12.35 -0.35 -12.63
C GLY A 4 13.85 -0.63 -12.82
N GLY A 5 14.60 -0.64 -11.72
CA GLY A 5 16.03 -0.99 -11.74
C GLY A 5 16.27 -2.45 -12.13
N PHE A 6 15.37 -3.35 -11.72
CA PHE A 6 15.45 -4.76 -12.08
C PHE A 6 15.34 -4.97 -13.59
N TRP A 7 14.32 -4.42 -14.23
CA TRP A 7 14.12 -4.58 -15.68
C TRP A 7 15.13 -3.81 -16.52
N HIS A 8 15.59 -2.65 -16.02
CA HIS A 8 16.52 -1.84 -16.80
C HIS A 8 17.92 -2.47 -16.87
N ASN A 9 18.46 -2.93 -15.75
CA ASN A 9 19.82 -3.47 -15.69
C ASN A 9 19.99 -4.63 -14.68
N GLY A 10 19.17 -4.70 -13.65
CA GLY A 10 19.33 -5.64 -12.55
C GLY A 10 19.23 -7.10 -12.94
N LEU A 11 18.37 -7.43 -13.91
CA LEU A 11 18.18 -8.79 -14.37
C LEU A 11 19.44 -9.33 -15.05
N LEU A 12 19.98 -8.64 -16.04
CA LEU A 12 21.12 -9.11 -16.83
C LEU A 12 22.46 -8.88 -16.13
N SER A 13 22.68 -7.68 -15.58
CA SER A 13 23.95 -7.38 -14.93
C SER A 13 24.03 -7.90 -13.49
N GLY A 14 22.95 -7.87 -12.74
CA GLY A 14 22.92 -8.30 -11.35
C GLY A 14 22.66 -9.79 -11.18
N VAL A 15 21.50 -10.25 -11.62
CA VAL A 15 21.05 -11.64 -11.39
C VAL A 15 21.88 -12.62 -12.22
N ALA A 16 22.02 -12.40 -13.52
CA ALA A 16 22.80 -13.30 -14.40
C ALA A 16 24.27 -13.37 -13.98
N SER A 17 24.89 -12.22 -13.65
CA SER A 17 26.27 -12.19 -13.14
C SER A 17 26.42 -12.95 -11.82
N ARG A 18 25.42 -12.83 -10.92
CA ARG A 18 25.45 -13.56 -9.65
C ARG A 18 25.32 -15.07 -9.85
N LEU A 19 24.48 -15.50 -10.77
CA LEU A 19 24.35 -16.92 -11.12
C LEU A 19 25.62 -17.47 -11.72
N LEU A 20 26.28 -16.71 -12.61
CA LEU A 20 27.56 -17.11 -13.24
C LEU A 20 28.68 -17.26 -12.21
N ASN A 21 28.82 -16.29 -11.31
CA ASN A 21 29.91 -16.28 -10.32
C ASN A 21 29.63 -17.17 -9.10
N GLY A 22 28.41 -17.68 -8.95
CA GLY A 22 28.01 -18.46 -7.79
C GLY A 22 27.97 -17.64 -6.51
N GLY A 23 27.84 -18.31 -5.39
CA GLY A 23 27.82 -17.73 -4.04
C GLY A 23 26.44 -17.52 -3.47
N ASP A 24 26.38 -17.43 -2.14
CA ASP A 24 25.12 -17.29 -1.38
C ASP A 24 24.72 -15.82 -1.27
N GLY A 25 23.42 -15.53 -1.38
CA GLY A 25 22.91 -14.17 -1.22
C GLY A 25 21.39 -14.06 -1.33
N ILE A 26 20.85 -12.98 -0.80
CA ILE A 26 19.42 -12.66 -0.86
C ILE A 26 19.25 -11.37 -1.62
N LEU A 27 18.43 -11.41 -2.67
CA LEU A 27 17.99 -10.24 -3.42
C LEU A 27 16.52 -9.96 -3.11
N ILE A 28 16.20 -8.74 -2.75
CA ILE A 28 14.82 -8.28 -2.61
C ILE A 28 14.50 -7.35 -3.77
N VAL A 29 13.47 -7.70 -4.56
CA VAL A 29 12.93 -6.87 -5.63
C VAL A 29 11.61 -6.28 -5.15
N LEU A 30 11.55 -4.94 -5.06
CA LEU A 30 10.35 -4.22 -4.69
C LEU A 30 9.53 -3.99 -5.97
N GLN A 31 8.46 -4.77 -6.13
CA GLN A 31 7.60 -4.73 -7.31
C GLN A 31 6.35 -3.90 -7.03
N ASN A 32 6.19 -2.79 -7.74
CA ASN A 32 4.98 -1.98 -7.71
C ASN A 32 4.36 -1.75 -9.10
N GLY A 33 4.93 -2.35 -10.13
CA GLY A 33 4.48 -2.30 -11.52
C GLY A 33 4.89 -1.04 -12.28
N TYR A 34 5.69 -0.14 -11.69
CA TYR A 34 6.07 1.14 -12.29
C TYR A 34 7.46 1.59 -11.84
N THR A 35 8.14 2.39 -12.68
CA THR A 35 9.28 3.18 -12.22
C THR A 35 8.78 4.40 -11.45
N SER A 36 8.44 4.20 -10.17
CA SER A 36 7.72 5.20 -9.36
C SER A 36 8.54 6.45 -9.06
N ALA A 37 9.85 6.30 -8.83
CA ALA A 37 10.74 7.39 -8.41
C ALA A 37 10.86 8.52 -9.43
N THR A 38 10.70 8.22 -10.72
CA THR A 38 10.83 9.17 -11.83
C THR A 38 9.48 9.57 -12.46
N GLY A 39 8.37 9.19 -11.85
CA GLY A 39 7.05 9.65 -12.24
C GLY A 39 6.10 8.58 -12.78
N THR A 40 6.25 7.33 -12.34
CA THR A 40 5.36 6.21 -12.70
C THR A 40 5.38 5.85 -14.18
N GLN A 41 6.59 5.69 -14.75
CA GLN A 41 6.72 5.15 -16.09
C GLN A 41 6.36 3.67 -16.12
N ASP A 42 5.76 3.25 -17.21
CA ASP A 42 5.40 1.86 -17.45
C ASP A 42 6.67 0.99 -17.61
N LEU A 43 6.55 -0.24 -17.16
CA LEU A 43 7.56 -1.29 -17.25
C LEU A 43 7.00 -2.48 -18.05
N ILE A 44 7.86 -3.42 -18.38
CA ILE A 44 7.44 -4.67 -19.03
C ILE A 44 6.47 -5.49 -18.15
N SER A 45 6.58 -5.36 -16.82
CA SER A 45 5.69 -5.99 -15.83
C SER A 45 4.58 -5.07 -15.31
N THR A 46 4.30 -3.94 -15.96
CA THR A 46 3.16 -3.11 -15.61
C THR A 46 1.86 -3.86 -15.91
N PRO A 47 0.88 -3.91 -14.98
CA PRO A 47 -0.38 -4.62 -15.20
C PRO A 47 -1.13 -4.09 -16.44
N ASP A 48 -1.57 -4.99 -17.31
CA ASP A 48 -2.22 -4.67 -18.59
C ASP A 48 -3.44 -3.75 -18.47
N GLN A 49 -4.19 -3.85 -17.36
CA GLN A 49 -5.33 -2.97 -17.09
C GLN A 49 -4.96 -1.47 -17.07
N ASN A 50 -3.68 -1.17 -16.89
CA ASN A 50 -3.13 0.18 -16.87
C ASN A 50 -2.40 0.55 -18.18
N TYR A 51 -2.20 -0.41 -19.06
CA TYR A 51 -1.49 -0.23 -20.33
C TYR A 51 -2.37 0.49 -21.36
N ARG A 52 -2.23 1.79 -21.45
CA ARG A 52 -2.96 2.59 -22.45
C ARG A 52 -2.46 2.38 -23.88
N ARG A 53 -1.30 1.74 -24.07
CA ARG A 53 -0.64 1.61 -25.38
C ARG A 53 -0.90 0.30 -26.10
N LEU A 54 -1.33 -0.75 -25.40
CA LEU A 54 -1.50 -2.09 -25.99
C LEU A 54 -2.95 -2.46 -26.32
N ALA A 55 -3.86 -1.49 -26.36
CA ALA A 55 -5.26 -1.72 -26.76
C ALA A 55 -5.42 -2.36 -28.17
N ASN A 56 -4.33 -2.50 -28.92
CA ASN A 56 -4.29 -3.09 -30.26
C ASN A 56 -3.40 -4.33 -30.39
N SER A 57 -2.82 -4.87 -29.31
CA SER A 57 -2.01 -6.09 -29.39
C SER A 57 -2.75 -7.27 -28.80
N ASN A 58 -3.20 -8.17 -29.66
CA ASN A 58 -3.90 -9.43 -29.35
C ASN A 58 -2.97 -10.53 -28.75
N SER A 59 -1.83 -10.22 -28.15
CA SER A 59 -0.77 -11.21 -28.03
C SER A 59 -0.10 -11.44 -26.69
N ALA A 60 -0.49 -10.79 -25.61
CA ALA A 60 0.12 -11.12 -24.32
C ALA A 60 -0.97 -11.34 -23.25
N THR A 61 -0.97 -12.49 -22.63
CA THR A 61 -1.74 -12.76 -21.41
C THR A 61 -1.08 -12.03 -20.24
N GLU A 62 -1.85 -11.53 -19.29
CA GLU A 62 -1.40 -10.79 -18.09
C GLU A 62 -0.23 -11.46 -17.33
N ASP A 63 -0.03 -12.75 -17.54
CA ASP A 63 0.96 -13.58 -16.85
C ASP A 63 2.33 -13.71 -17.54
N ASP A 64 2.50 -13.20 -18.77
CA ASP A 64 3.69 -13.56 -19.56
C ASP A 64 4.96 -12.79 -19.15
N HIS A 65 4.86 -11.63 -18.55
CA HIS A 65 5.99 -10.76 -18.24
C HIS A 65 6.16 -10.51 -16.73
N THR A 66 6.09 -11.55 -15.93
CA THR A 66 6.31 -11.41 -14.48
C THR A 66 7.80 -11.47 -14.14
N ILE A 67 8.20 -10.75 -13.09
CA ILE A 67 9.56 -10.83 -12.54
C ILE A 67 9.89 -12.27 -12.15
N GLN A 68 8.92 -13.00 -11.60
CA GLN A 68 9.10 -14.39 -11.21
C GLN A 68 9.48 -15.27 -12.41
N LYS A 69 8.72 -15.20 -13.52
CA LYS A 69 9.00 -15.97 -14.73
C LYS A 69 10.37 -15.62 -15.34
N ALA A 70 10.75 -14.34 -15.32
CA ALA A 70 12.05 -13.92 -15.80
C ALA A 70 13.19 -14.51 -14.95
N LEU A 71 13.03 -14.55 -13.63
CA LEU A 71 14.00 -15.15 -12.71
C LEU A 71 14.10 -16.67 -12.89
N GLU A 72 12.97 -17.35 -13.00
CA GLU A 72 12.88 -18.79 -13.27
C GLU A 72 13.50 -19.13 -14.63
N GLY A 73 13.23 -18.33 -15.66
CA GLY A 73 13.83 -18.48 -17.00
C GLY A 73 15.34 -18.33 -17.02
N LEU A 74 15.94 -17.55 -16.11
CA LEU A 74 17.39 -17.46 -15.92
C LEU A 74 17.96 -18.60 -15.05
N GLY A 75 17.11 -19.46 -14.48
CA GLY A 75 17.55 -20.58 -13.65
C GLY A 75 17.69 -20.26 -12.16
N VAL A 76 17.07 -19.19 -11.66
CA VAL A 76 16.98 -18.92 -10.21
C VAL A 76 16.07 -19.94 -9.57
N GLN A 77 16.63 -20.81 -8.72
CA GLN A 77 15.90 -21.93 -8.11
C GLN A 77 15.07 -21.55 -6.88
N TRP A 78 15.46 -20.49 -6.17
CA TRP A 78 14.77 -20.05 -4.98
C TRP A 78 14.16 -18.65 -5.22
N VAL A 79 12.87 -18.63 -5.56
CA VAL A 79 12.08 -17.41 -5.77
C VAL A 79 10.85 -17.47 -4.89
N LYS A 80 10.54 -16.41 -4.17
CA LYS A 80 9.30 -16.28 -3.38
C LYS A 80 8.69 -14.92 -3.58
N THR A 81 7.38 -14.90 -3.81
CA THR A 81 6.60 -13.67 -3.91
C THR A 81 5.80 -13.44 -2.64
N VAL A 82 5.86 -12.22 -2.10
CA VAL A 82 5.14 -11.84 -0.89
C VAL A 82 4.51 -10.46 -1.05
N HIS A 83 3.31 -10.28 -0.52
CA HIS A 83 2.67 -8.98 -0.39
C HIS A 83 3.32 -8.16 0.71
N THR A 84 3.82 -6.96 0.39
CA THR A 84 4.52 -6.07 1.34
C THR A 84 3.66 -5.65 2.53
N TYR A 85 2.34 -5.59 2.36
CA TYR A 85 1.40 -5.19 3.41
C TYR A 85 1.14 -6.28 4.45
N ASN A 86 1.54 -7.52 4.18
CA ASN A 86 1.49 -8.60 5.16
C ASN A 86 2.84 -8.74 5.86
N VAL A 87 3.08 -7.91 6.87
CA VAL A 87 4.35 -7.83 7.61
C VAL A 87 4.75 -9.18 8.19
N GLY A 88 3.79 -9.94 8.75
CA GLY A 88 4.06 -11.27 9.31
C GLY A 88 4.59 -12.25 8.26
N LYS A 89 3.99 -12.27 7.05
CA LYS A 89 4.42 -13.10 5.96
C LYS A 89 5.79 -12.67 5.41
N VAL A 90 6.03 -11.35 5.29
CA VAL A 90 7.33 -10.81 4.87
C VAL A 90 8.41 -11.22 5.85
N LYS A 91 8.21 -11.04 7.16
CA LYS A 91 9.14 -11.47 8.21
C LYS A 91 9.43 -12.97 8.12
N LYS A 92 8.40 -13.80 8.00
CA LYS A 92 8.55 -15.26 7.87
C LYS A 92 9.38 -15.62 6.64
N THR A 93 9.10 -15.02 5.48
CA THR A 93 9.83 -15.29 4.23
C THR A 93 11.28 -14.85 4.30
N LEU A 94 11.58 -13.70 4.95
CA LEU A 94 12.94 -13.25 5.19
C LEU A 94 13.70 -14.23 6.08
N LEU A 95 13.13 -14.64 7.21
CA LEU A 95 13.75 -15.62 8.11
C LEU A 95 13.99 -16.97 7.41
N GLU A 96 13.06 -17.40 6.57
CA GLU A 96 13.23 -18.61 5.78
C GLU A 96 14.39 -18.50 4.76
N ALA A 97 14.53 -17.33 4.10
CA ALA A 97 15.64 -17.07 3.20
C ALA A 97 17.01 -17.08 3.93
N PHE A 98 17.07 -16.48 5.13
CA PHE A 98 18.28 -16.44 5.96
C PHE A 98 18.67 -17.82 6.48
N ASN A 99 17.71 -18.62 6.94
CA ASN A 99 17.93 -19.92 7.57
C ASN A 99 17.92 -21.09 6.57
N SER A 100 17.73 -20.81 5.28
CA SER A 100 17.70 -21.83 4.23
C SER A 100 19.03 -22.55 4.10
N SER A 101 19.01 -23.86 4.00
CA SER A 101 20.18 -24.69 3.65
C SER A 101 20.60 -24.52 2.19
N PHE A 102 19.74 -23.98 1.33
CA PHE A 102 20.05 -23.71 -0.06
C PHE A 102 21.19 -22.68 -0.18
N LYS A 103 22.25 -23.08 -0.89
CA LYS A 103 23.38 -22.20 -1.20
C LYS A 103 23.24 -21.69 -2.63
N GLY A 104 23.12 -20.37 -2.78
CA GLY A 104 22.92 -19.72 -4.06
C GLY A 104 22.12 -18.43 -3.92
N LEU A 105 21.71 -17.87 -5.05
CA LEU A 105 20.89 -16.68 -5.10
C LEU A 105 19.44 -17.01 -4.69
N LYS A 106 18.98 -16.38 -3.64
CA LYS A 106 17.59 -16.39 -3.17
C LYS A 106 16.94 -15.06 -3.52
N VAL A 107 15.80 -15.07 -4.20
CA VAL A 107 15.11 -13.84 -4.59
C VAL A 107 13.75 -13.77 -3.93
N ILE A 108 13.47 -12.64 -3.28
CA ILE A 108 12.16 -12.31 -2.73
C ILE A 108 11.58 -11.18 -3.56
N VAL A 109 10.46 -11.44 -4.24
CA VAL A 109 9.68 -10.44 -4.94
C VAL A 109 8.64 -9.89 -3.97
N ALA A 110 8.85 -8.65 -3.54
CA ALA A 110 8.01 -7.97 -2.57
C ALA A 110 7.01 -7.07 -3.30
N GLU A 111 5.77 -7.54 -3.45
CA GLU A 111 4.72 -6.87 -4.21
C GLU A 111 3.95 -5.84 -3.38
N GLY A 112 3.71 -4.68 -3.96
CA GLY A 112 2.85 -3.66 -3.37
C GLY A 112 2.37 -2.66 -4.42
N GLU A 113 1.12 -2.23 -4.32
CA GLU A 113 0.55 -1.27 -5.28
C GLU A 113 1.26 0.09 -5.21
N CYS A 114 1.60 0.66 -6.35
CA CYS A 114 2.09 2.04 -6.42
C CYS A 114 0.98 3.03 -6.04
N GLN A 115 1.08 3.66 -4.86
CA GLN A 115 0.04 4.56 -4.36
C GLN A 115 -0.08 5.86 -5.18
N LEU A 116 1.00 6.31 -5.81
CA LEU A 116 0.97 7.46 -6.71
C LEU A 116 0.14 7.17 -7.97
N GLU A 117 0.39 6.02 -8.62
CA GLU A 117 -0.38 5.61 -9.80
C GLU A 117 -1.84 5.33 -9.43
N ARG A 118 -2.09 4.68 -8.31
CA ARG A 118 -3.45 4.50 -7.78
C ARG A 118 -4.18 5.84 -7.64
N GLN A 119 -3.53 6.87 -7.11
CA GLN A 119 -4.13 8.19 -6.99
C GLN A 119 -4.39 8.83 -8.36
N ARG A 120 -3.46 8.72 -9.30
CA ARG A 120 -3.61 9.24 -10.66
C ARG A 120 -4.80 8.60 -11.38
N ARG A 121 -4.97 7.30 -11.22
CA ARG A 121 -6.09 6.53 -11.81
C ARG A 121 -7.43 6.86 -11.17
N LEU A 122 -7.46 6.97 -9.84
CA LEU A 122 -8.71 7.21 -9.10
C LEU A 122 -9.21 8.66 -9.18
N ARG A 123 -8.31 9.64 -9.37
CA ARG A 123 -8.68 11.06 -9.45
C ARG A 123 -9.69 11.37 -10.56
N PRO A 124 -9.45 11.03 -11.84
CA PRO A 124 -10.41 11.32 -12.91
C PRO A 124 -11.74 10.58 -12.70
N PHE A 125 -11.70 9.33 -12.28
CA PHE A 125 -12.90 8.55 -11.97
C PHE A 125 -13.76 9.18 -10.87
N ARG A 126 -13.14 9.69 -9.80
CA ARG A 126 -13.85 10.42 -8.75
C ARG A 126 -14.42 11.74 -9.25
N ALA A 127 -13.64 12.49 -10.04
CA ALA A 127 -14.08 13.76 -10.64
C ALA A 127 -15.28 13.57 -11.57
N GLU A 128 -15.28 12.52 -12.38
CA GLU A 128 -16.39 12.16 -13.24
C GLU A 128 -17.66 11.82 -12.45
N LYS A 129 -17.53 10.96 -11.43
CA LYS A 129 -18.66 10.63 -10.53
C LYS A 129 -19.22 11.86 -9.81
N LEU A 130 -18.34 12.79 -9.43
CA LEU A 130 -18.75 14.05 -8.81
C LEU A 130 -19.57 14.91 -9.78
N LYS A 131 -19.08 15.08 -11.02
CA LYS A 131 -19.80 15.82 -12.09
C LYS A 131 -21.17 15.20 -12.40
N MET A 132 -21.23 13.87 -12.42
CA MET A 132 -22.49 13.14 -12.69
C MET A 132 -23.40 13.04 -11.46
N LYS A 133 -23.04 13.62 -10.33
CA LYS A 133 -23.72 13.46 -9.02
C LYS A 133 -23.97 12.00 -8.64
N LYS A 134 -23.10 11.09 -9.11
CA LYS A 134 -23.18 9.66 -8.77
C LYS A 134 -22.60 9.39 -7.40
N ARG A 135 -23.18 8.42 -6.72
CA ARG A 135 -22.70 7.94 -5.41
C ARG A 135 -21.31 7.31 -5.52
N PHE A 136 -20.40 7.69 -4.62
CA PHE A 136 -19.16 6.96 -4.42
C PHE A 136 -18.71 7.01 -2.95
N LYS A 137 -17.94 6.01 -2.55
CA LYS A 137 -17.36 5.88 -1.22
C LYS A 137 -15.87 6.18 -1.24
N ARG A 138 -15.39 6.80 -0.17
CA ARG A 138 -13.96 7.03 0.07
C ARG A 138 -13.65 6.65 1.51
N VAL A 139 -12.69 5.74 1.69
CA VAL A 139 -12.17 5.43 3.02
C VAL A 139 -11.16 6.50 3.42
N ARG A 140 -11.21 6.92 4.67
CA ARG A 140 -10.23 7.77 5.32
C ARG A 140 -9.91 7.27 6.72
N PHE A 141 -8.68 7.51 7.12
CA PHE A 141 -8.22 7.32 8.48
C PHE A 141 -7.98 8.67 9.12
N GLY A 142 -8.09 8.72 10.42
CA GLY A 142 -7.80 9.92 11.20
C GLY A 142 -7.46 9.57 12.63
N VAL A 143 -7.08 10.58 13.38
CA VAL A 143 -6.73 10.49 14.80
C VAL A 143 -7.59 11.48 15.55
N ASP A 144 -8.19 11.01 16.64
CA ASP A 144 -8.87 11.84 17.60
C ASP A 144 -7.84 12.54 18.49
N GLU A 145 -7.86 13.86 18.45
CA GLU A 145 -6.88 14.70 19.11
C GLU A 145 -6.99 14.65 20.65
N GLU A 146 -8.21 14.55 21.15
CA GLU A 146 -8.47 14.51 22.60
C GLU A 146 -7.94 13.21 23.21
N THR A 147 -8.14 12.10 22.53
CA THR A 147 -7.75 10.76 22.99
C THR A 147 -6.27 10.43 22.70
N CYS A 148 -5.62 11.13 21.76
CA CYS A 148 -4.24 10.85 21.36
C CYS A 148 -3.25 11.11 22.50
N THR A 149 -2.43 10.13 22.88
CA THR A 149 -1.44 10.24 23.96
C THR A 149 -0.15 10.95 23.57
N GLY A 150 0.09 11.17 22.27
CA GLY A 150 1.31 11.83 21.79
C GLY A 150 2.57 10.96 21.73
N ASP A 151 2.47 9.64 21.91
CA ASP A 151 3.63 8.73 21.86
C ASP A 151 4.15 8.48 20.43
N HIS A 152 3.35 8.76 19.42
CA HIS A 152 3.66 8.69 17.98
C HIS A 152 4.13 7.32 17.46
N SER A 153 3.86 6.22 18.16
CA SER A 153 4.16 4.86 17.69
C SER A 153 3.52 4.58 16.34
N CYS A 154 2.30 5.07 16.10
CA CYS A 154 1.61 4.97 14.82
C CYS A 154 2.41 5.57 13.65
N ILE A 155 3.14 6.67 13.86
CA ILE A 155 3.96 7.32 12.83
C ILE A 155 5.26 6.53 12.62
N ARG A 156 5.96 6.21 13.72
CA ARG A 156 7.26 5.51 13.66
C ARG A 156 7.17 4.14 13.00
N LEU A 157 6.10 3.41 13.24
CA LEU A 157 5.95 2.03 12.78
C LEU A 157 5.26 1.92 11.41
N SER A 158 4.35 2.84 11.08
CA SER A 158 3.64 2.77 9.79
C SER A 158 4.44 3.31 8.62
N GLY A 159 5.34 4.28 8.86
CA GLY A 159 6.04 4.98 7.78
C GLY A 159 5.12 5.71 6.80
N CYS A 160 3.87 5.99 7.20
CA CYS A 160 2.88 6.61 6.33
C CYS A 160 3.22 8.08 6.08
N PRO A 161 3.38 8.53 4.82
CA PRO A 161 3.78 9.92 4.51
C PRO A 161 2.68 10.94 4.81
N THR A 162 1.43 10.50 5.04
CA THR A 162 0.30 11.38 5.36
C THR A 162 -0.03 11.42 6.84
N LEU A 163 0.63 10.59 7.63
CA LEU A 163 0.52 10.59 9.09
C LEU A 163 1.66 11.45 9.66
N THR A 164 1.31 12.54 10.27
CA THR A 164 2.24 13.56 10.77
C THR A 164 1.87 14.01 12.17
N VAL A 165 2.56 14.97 12.71
CA VAL A 165 2.26 15.59 14.00
C VAL A 165 1.74 17.01 13.82
N LYS A 166 0.87 17.44 14.73
CA LYS A 166 0.47 18.84 14.88
C LYS A 166 0.40 19.22 16.35
N PRO A 167 0.53 20.51 16.72
CA PRO A 167 0.22 20.97 18.07
C PRO A 167 -1.19 20.57 18.48
N SER A 168 -1.39 20.26 19.75
CA SER A 168 -2.74 20.02 20.28
C SER A 168 -3.53 21.33 20.34
N SER A 169 -4.85 21.24 20.16
CA SER A 169 -5.76 22.37 20.38
C SER A 169 -6.00 22.62 21.87
N ASP A 170 -5.76 21.63 22.72
CA ASP A 170 -5.82 21.76 24.16
C ASP A 170 -4.55 22.43 24.70
N PRO A 171 -4.64 23.63 25.33
CA PRO A 171 -3.48 24.35 25.86
C PRO A 171 -2.79 23.62 27.04
N LEU A 172 -3.45 22.68 27.68
CA LEU A 172 -2.89 21.88 28.75
C LEU A 172 -2.09 20.68 28.24
N LYS A 173 -2.20 20.36 26.96
CA LYS A 173 -1.52 19.23 26.32
C LYS A 173 -0.25 19.71 25.62
N ILE A 174 0.88 19.51 26.27
CA ILE A 174 2.20 19.99 25.79
C ILE A 174 2.68 19.15 24.59
N ASP A 175 2.43 17.84 24.60
CA ASP A 175 2.88 16.94 23.54
C ASP A 175 2.06 17.12 22.26
N PRO A 176 2.71 17.17 21.09
CA PRO A 176 2.00 17.24 19.82
C PRO A 176 1.20 15.95 19.59
N VAL A 177 0.11 16.06 18.88
CA VAL A 177 -0.78 14.93 18.56
C VAL A 177 -0.55 14.44 17.14
N ALA A 178 -0.79 13.15 16.91
CA ALA A 178 -0.77 12.59 15.57
C ALA A 178 -1.91 13.15 14.73
N HIS A 179 -1.65 13.42 13.45
CA HIS A 179 -2.61 13.98 12.51
C HIS A 179 -2.50 13.32 11.15
N VAL A 180 -3.63 13.02 10.53
CA VAL A 180 -3.70 12.49 9.17
C VAL A 180 -4.06 13.61 8.20
N THR A 181 -3.13 13.95 7.30
CA THR A 181 -3.34 15.00 6.31
C THR A 181 -4.36 14.61 5.23
N ASP A 182 -4.82 15.59 4.45
CA ASP A 182 -5.75 15.38 3.34
C ASP A 182 -5.21 14.48 2.21
N GLY A 183 -3.89 14.24 2.19
CA GLY A 183 -3.25 13.30 1.29
C GLY A 183 -3.60 11.83 1.55
N CYS A 184 -4.29 11.50 2.64
CA CYS A 184 -4.68 10.13 2.96
C CYS A 184 -5.45 9.48 1.82
N VAL A 185 -4.94 8.35 1.35
CA VAL A 185 -5.50 7.58 0.22
C VAL A 185 -6.41 6.43 0.67
N GLY A 186 -6.50 6.19 1.99
CA GLY A 186 -7.33 5.13 2.56
C GLY A 186 -6.84 3.72 2.25
N CYS A 187 -5.52 3.51 2.09
CA CYS A 187 -4.96 2.20 1.77
C CYS A 187 -5.01 1.20 2.93
N GLY A 188 -5.12 1.67 4.17
CA GLY A 188 -5.16 0.80 5.36
C GLY A 188 -3.79 0.40 5.91
N LEU A 189 -2.71 0.77 5.22
CA LEU A 189 -1.35 0.35 5.57
C LEU A 189 -0.93 0.72 7.00
N CYS A 190 -1.38 1.88 7.48
CA CYS A 190 -1.13 2.31 8.84
C CYS A 190 -1.67 1.34 9.90
N GLY A 191 -2.82 0.69 9.64
CA GLY A 191 -3.39 -0.33 10.52
C GLY A 191 -2.73 -1.70 10.37
N GLU A 192 -2.26 -2.05 9.15
CA GLU A 192 -1.64 -3.35 8.89
C GLU A 192 -0.17 -3.41 9.33
N ASN A 193 0.57 -2.33 9.16
CA ASN A 193 1.99 -2.25 9.50
C ASN A 193 2.27 -1.85 10.94
N ALA A 194 1.36 -1.12 11.56
CA ALA A 194 1.47 -0.69 12.93
C ALA A 194 0.30 -1.26 13.73
N ILE A 195 0.51 -2.37 14.42
CA ILE A 195 -0.48 -2.96 15.33
C ILE A 195 -0.94 -1.92 16.34
N GLU A 196 -0.06 -1.03 16.78
CA GLU A 196 -0.35 0.09 17.66
C GLU A 196 -1.41 1.03 17.09
N ALA A 197 -1.39 1.31 15.78
CA ALA A 197 -2.42 2.12 15.14
C ALA A 197 -3.78 1.41 15.12
N THR A 198 -3.80 0.08 15.02
CA THR A 198 -5.03 -0.72 15.10
C THR A 198 -5.59 -0.77 16.53
N LEU A 199 -4.72 -0.83 17.53
CA LEU A 199 -5.09 -0.91 18.95
C LEU A 199 -5.26 0.46 19.61
N CYS A 200 -4.80 1.53 18.95
CA CYS A 200 -4.86 2.88 19.50
C CYS A 200 -6.32 3.38 19.52
N PRO A 201 -6.87 3.75 20.69
CA PRO A 201 -8.25 4.20 20.82
C PRO A 201 -8.53 5.52 20.10
N SER A 202 -7.48 6.33 19.85
CA SER A 202 -7.60 7.59 19.12
C SER A 202 -7.63 7.40 17.59
N PHE A 203 -7.26 6.22 17.09
CA PHE A 203 -7.17 5.97 15.65
C PHE A 203 -8.51 5.48 15.09
N TRP A 204 -9.08 6.19 14.13
CA TRP A 204 -10.37 5.85 13.56
C TRP A 204 -10.32 5.67 12.04
N LYS A 205 -11.26 4.87 11.53
CA LYS A 205 -11.53 4.66 10.10
C LYS A 205 -12.94 5.13 9.78
N ALA A 206 -13.09 5.96 8.77
CA ALA A 206 -14.39 6.41 8.29
C ALA A 206 -14.59 6.14 6.80
N GLU A 207 -15.83 5.80 6.41
CA GLU A 207 -16.27 5.79 5.03
C GLU A 207 -17.04 7.07 4.72
N ILE A 208 -16.45 7.94 3.90
CA ILE A 208 -17.08 9.16 3.42
C ILE A 208 -17.90 8.81 2.18
N ILE A 209 -19.21 8.97 2.26
CA ILE A 209 -20.12 8.76 1.14
C ILE A 209 -20.43 10.12 0.51
N THR A 210 -20.07 10.29 -0.75
CA THR A 210 -20.39 11.48 -1.53
C THR A 210 -21.59 11.18 -2.41
N ASN A 211 -22.53 12.13 -2.52
CA ASN A 211 -23.82 11.99 -3.20
C ASN A 211 -24.58 10.75 -2.69
N PRO A 212 -24.98 10.73 -1.40
CA PRO A 212 -25.67 9.60 -0.80
C PRO A 212 -27.01 9.35 -1.50
N ASN A 213 -27.39 8.08 -1.61
CA ASN A 213 -28.72 7.69 -2.07
C ASN A 213 -29.73 7.68 -0.90
N LYS A 214 -31.01 7.44 -1.22
CA LYS A 214 -32.09 7.41 -0.21
C LYS A 214 -31.84 6.35 0.88
N TRP A 215 -31.23 5.23 0.54
CA TRP A 215 -30.88 4.17 1.49
C TRP A 215 -29.75 4.60 2.43
N ASP A 216 -28.72 5.28 1.92
CA ASP A 216 -27.65 5.81 2.77
C ASP A 216 -28.20 6.82 3.79
N LEU A 217 -29.13 7.68 3.36
CA LEU A 217 -29.77 8.66 4.24
C LEU A 217 -30.64 7.98 5.31
N LEU A 218 -31.40 6.96 4.94
CA LEU A 218 -32.24 6.19 5.87
C LEU A 218 -31.36 5.47 6.91
N LEU A 219 -30.30 4.78 6.44
CA LEU A 219 -29.38 4.08 7.34
C LEU A 219 -28.67 5.05 8.28
N ASN A 220 -28.24 6.21 7.77
CA ASN A 220 -27.64 7.24 8.61
C ASN A 220 -28.61 7.77 9.66
N TRP A 221 -29.85 7.99 9.29
CA TRP A 221 -30.89 8.42 10.22
C TRP A 221 -31.15 7.40 11.33
N ILE A 222 -31.26 6.09 10.97
CA ILE A 222 -31.45 5.01 11.96
C ILE A 222 -30.23 4.97 12.89
N ARG A 223 -29.00 4.99 12.32
CA ARG A 223 -27.76 4.97 13.08
C ARG A 223 -27.65 6.16 14.04
N SER A 224 -28.00 7.36 13.60
CA SER A 224 -27.97 8.56 14.45
C SER A 224 -28.94 8.48 15.58
N LYS A 225 -30.14 7.89 15.36
CA LYS A 225 -31.10 7.68 16.45
C LYS A 225 -30.61 6.67 17.48
N VAL A 226 -30.02 5.56 17.01
CA VAL A 226 -29.48 4.55 17.91
C VAL A 226 -28.30 5.12 18.73
N LEU A 227 -27.40 5.87 18.11
CA LEU A 227 -26.29 6.50 18.84
C LEU A 227 -26.76 7.50 19.90
N ARG A 228 -27.74 8.34 19.60
CA ARG A 228 -28.31 9.26 20.60
C ARG A 228 -28.88 8.54 21.82
N LEU A 229 -29.51 7.38 21.62
CA LEU A 229 -30.00 6.58 22.75
C LEU A 229 -28.84 6.10 23.66
N PHE A 230 -27.69 5.84 23.12
CA PHE A 230 -26.52 5.46 23.92
C PHE A 230 -25.80 6.66 24.55
N GLU A 231 -25.83 7.84 23.93
CA GLU A 231 -25.26 9.08 24.47
C GLU A 231 -26.11 9.62 25.65
N GLU A 232 -27.40 9.36 25.68
CA GLU A 232 -28.29 9.75 26.80
C GLU A 232 -28.11 8.83 28.03
N TYR A 233 -27.43 7.66 27.88
CA TYR A 233 -27.20 6.70 28.98
C TYR A 233 -25.73 6.63 29.43
N ALA A 234 -24.81 7.42 28.83
CA ALA A 234 -23.41 7.51 29.19
C ALA A 234 -23.10 8.79 29.96
#